data_401788ecf7efbd9f3db86999f9a3ef2a
#
_entry.id   401788ecf7efbd9f3db86999f9a3ef2a
#
_cell.length_a   1.000
_cell.length_b   1.000
_cell.length_c   1.000
_cell.angle_alpha   90.00
_cell.angle_beta   90.00
_cell.angle_gamma   90.00
#
_symmetry.space_group_name_H-M   'P 1'
#
loop_
_entity.id
_entity.type
_entity.pdbx_description
1 polymer ?
#
loop_
_entity_poly.entity_id
_entity_poly.type
_entity_poly.pdbx_seq_one_letter_code
_entity_poly.pdbx_strand_id
1 'polypeptide(L)'
;MTVLKVDFVGLRSDRLDETVALFRDVIGVPVTRQTDDLVGFRLADGTVLELYGPANEFHAFFTTGPVVAFRVENFDVTRRAMLAAGVNFIGDVQHADGVSWQHFRCPDGTVLEISGPGDDANAPATSS
;
A
#
# COMPACT_ATOMS: atom_id res chain seq x y z
N MET A 1 -4.26 -10.96 -17.71
CA MET A 1 -3.94 -10.07 -16.58
C MET A 1 -4.94 -10.33 -15.47
N THR A 2 -4.49 -10.93 -14.36
CA THR A 2 -5.39 -11.39 -13.31
C THR A 2 -5.13 -10.63 -12.01
N VAL A 3 -6.21 -10.12 -11.42
CA VAL A 3 -6.21 -9.58 -10.06
C VAL A 3 -6.54 -10.72 -9.11
N LEU A 4 -5.65 -10.99 -8.15
CA LEU A 4 -5.73 -12.18 -7.28
C LEU A 4 -6.45 -11.91 -5.97
N LYS A 5 -6.20 -10.77 -5.35
CA LYS A 5 -6.75 -10.41 -4.03
C LYS A 5 -6.42 -8.98 -3.66
N VAL A 6 -7.01 -8.50 -2.58
CA VAL A 6 -6.53 -7.32 -1.85
C VAL A 6 -5.47 -7.81 -0.86
N ASP A 7 -4.28 -7.22 -0.87
CA ASP A 7 -3.17 -7.64 0.01
C ASP A 7 -2.66 -6.55 0.94
N PHE A 8 -3.19 -5.34 0.82
CA PHE A 8 -2.73 -4.21 1.63
C PHE A 8 -3.84 -3.17 1.78
N VAL A 9 -3.93 -2.58 2.97
CA VAL A 9 -4.75 -1.39 3.24
C VAL A 9 -3.88 -0.40 4.00
N GLY A 10 -3.75 0.81 3.48
CA GLY A 10 -3.03 1.91 4.12
C GLY A 10 -3.98 3.03 4.51
N LEU A 11 -3.82 3.57 5.71
CA LEU A 11 -4.66 4.64 6.24
C LEU A 11 -3.79 5.70 6.91
N ARG A 12 -3.93 6.95 6.49
CA ARG A 12 -3.31 8.08 7.17
C ARG A 12 -4.29 8.65 8.20
N SER A 13 -3.81 8.85 9.43
CA SER A 13 -4.62 9.38 10.52
C SER A 13 -3.87 10.49 11.25
N ASP A 14 -4.54 11.60 11.54
CA ASP A 14 -4.01 12.66 12.40
C ASP A 14 -4.16 12.34 13.90
N ARG A 15 -4.77 11.19 14.20
CA ARG A 15 -4.92 10.65 15.57
C ARG A 15 -4.34 9.22 15.59
N LEU A 16 -3.05 9.09 15.25
CA LEU A 16 -2.41 7.80 15.05
C LEU A 16 -2.50 6.92 16.29
N ASP A 17 -2.13 7.43 17.47
CA ASP A 17 -2.08 6.62 18.69
C ASP A 17 -3.46 6.04 19.05
N GLU A 18 -4.51 6.83 18.91
CA GLU A 18 -5.87 6.39 19.19
C GLU A 18 -6.35 5.38 18.16
N THR A 19 -6.00 5.58 16.88
CA THR A 19 -6.36 4.65 15.80
C THR A 19 -5.62 3.32 15.98
N VAL A 20 -4.34 3.36 16.34
CA VAL A 20 -3.56 2.16 16.64
C VAL A 20 -4.18 1.39 17.81
N ALA A 21 -4.54 2.09 18.89
CA ALA A 21 -5.17 1.46 20.05
C ALA A 21 -6.50 0.78 19.68
N LEU A 22 -7.28 1.39 18.80
CA LEU A 22 -8.53 0.79 18.32
C LEU A 22 -8.26 -0.55 17.63
N PHE A 23 -7.33 -0.59 16.69
CA PHE A 23 -7.03 -1.82 15.94
C PHE A 23 -6.34 -2.87 16.79
N ARG A 24 -5.38 -2.47 17.61
CA ARG A 24 -4.60 -3.39 18.45
C ARG A 24 -5.41 -3.94 19.62
N ASP A 25 -6.08 -3.05 20.36
CA ASP A 25 -6.63 -3.40 21.68
C ASP A 25 -8.13 -3.74 21.63
N VAL A 26 -8.88 -3.15 20.70
CA VAL A 26 -10.34 -3.37 20.61
C VAL A 26 -10.66 -4.39 19.51
N ILE A 27 -10.18 -4.16 18.29
CA ILE A 27 -10.40 -5.09 17.17
C ILE A 27 -9.53 -6.33 17.31
N GLY A 28 -8.31 -6.16 17.84
CA GLY A 28 -7.42 -7.28 18.15
C GLY A 28 -6.54 -7.73 16.99
N VAL A 29 -6.14 -6.81 16.10
CA VAL A 29 -5.22 -7.14 15.02
C VAL A 29 -3.78 -7.11 15.53
N PRO A 30 -2.96 -8.15 15.27
CA PRO A 30 -1.57 -8.18 15.74
C PRO A 30 -0.70 -7.10 15.08
N VAL A 31 0.08 -6.39 15.89
CA VAL A 31 1.10 -5.46 15.41
C VAL A 31 2.32 -6.25 14.94
N THR A 32 2.82 -5.96 13.74
CA THR A 32 3.99 -6.63 13.15
C THR A 32 5.17 -5.71 12.90
N ARG A 33 4.93 -4.38 12.90
CA ARG A 33 5.98 -3.39 12.67
C ARG A 33 5.58 -2.08 13.34
N GLN A 34 6.56 -1.36 13.89
CA GLN A 34 6.28 -0.06 14.49
C GLN A 34 7.50 0.85 14.35
N THR A 35 7.23 2.08 13.90
CA THR A 35 8.16 3.20 13.91
C THR A 35 7.46 4.40 14.56
N ASP A 36 8.12 5.56 14.64
CA ASP A 36 7.51 6.75 15.26
C ASP A 36 6.26 7.26 14.52
N ASP A 37 6.16 7.00 13.22
CA ASP A 37 5.10 7.56 12.38
C ASP A 37 4.33 6.51 11.57
N LEU A 38 4.57 5.21 11.85
CA LEU A 38 3.95 4.10 11.14
C LEU A 38 3.76 2.92 12.09
N VAL A 39 2.58 2.30 12.04
CA VAL A 39 2.33 1.02 12.71
C VAL A 39 1.72 0.06 11.70
N GLY A 40 2.37 -1.09 11.52
CA GLY A 40 1.93 -2.15 10.62
C GLY A 40 1.30 -3.29 11.39
N PHE A 41 0.27 -3.86 10.79
CA PHE A 41 -0.49 -5.00 11.32
C PHE A 41 -0.59 -6.06 10.25
N ARG A 42 -0.87 -7.29 10.65
CA ARG A 42 -1.13 -8.37 9.70
C ARG A 42 -2.41 -9.09 10.07
N LEU A 43 -3.30 -9.19 9.10
CA LEU A 43 -4.54 -9.96 9.23
C LEU A 43 -4.25 -11.44 9.05
N ALA A 44 -5.21 -12.28 9.49
CA ALA A 44 -5.03 -13.74 9.44
C ALA A 44 -4.83 -14.29 8.03
N ASP A 45 -5.37 -13.63 7.01
CA ASP A 45 -5.20 -14.02 5.61
C ASP A 45 -3.89 -13.50 4.98
N GLY A 46 -3.06 -12.82 5.77
CA GLY A 46 -1.80 -12.24 5.30
C GLY A 46 -1.91 -10.81 4.77
N THR A 47 -3.11 -10.24 4.69
CA THR A 47 -3.28 -8.83 4.31
C THR A 47 -2.57 -7.93 5.32
N VAL A 48 -1.82 -6.96 4.81
CA VAL A 48 -1.13 -5.97 5.64
C VAL A 48 -2.01 -4.73 5.81
N LEU A 49 -2.13 -4.26 7.04
CA LEU A 49 -2.70 -2.95 7.34
C LEU A 49 -1.59 -2.06 7.86
N GLU A 50 -1.43 -0.87 7.29
CA GLU A 50 -0.49 0.12 7.79
C GLU A 50 -1.20 1.42 8.12
N LEU A 51 -0.92 1.95 9.32
CA LEU A 51 -1.44 3.23 9.78
C LEU A 51 -0.28 4.23 9.83
N TYR A 52 -0.49 5.40 9.22
CA TYR A 52 0.54 6.44 9.14
C TYR A 52 0.08 7.68 9.89
N GLY A 53 0.99 8.28 10.66
CA GLY A 53 0.75 9.55 11.34
C GLY A 53 1.03 10.75 10.43
N PRO A 54 0.69 11.96 10.89
CA PRO A 54 0.90 13.18 10.09
C PRO A 54 2.36 13.49 9.80
N ALA A 55 3.28 12.96 10.60
CA ALA A 55 4.73 13.13 10.39
C ALA A 55 5.28 12.25 9.26
N ASN A 56 4.52 11.26 8.78
CA ASN A 56 4.95 10.38 7.68
C ASN A 56 4.78 11.11 6.34
N GLU A 57 5.86 11.66 5.84
CA GLU A 57 5.83 12.48 4.61
C GLU A 57 5.65 11.63 3.35
N PHE A 58 6.20 10.42 3.33
CA PHE A 58 6.09 9.53 2.15
C PHE A 58 4.62 9.25 1.80
N HIS A 59 3.76 9.09 2.81
CA HIS A 59 2.34 8.79 2.61
C HIS A 59 1.44 10.04 2.72
N ALA A 60 2.02 11.23 2.56
CA ALA A 60 1.26 12.49 2.62
C ALA A 60 0.15 12.56 1.56
N PHE A 61 0.30 11.84 0.44
CA PHE A 61 -0.71 11.80 -0.63
C PHE A 61 -1.89 10.87 -0.33
N PHE A 62 -1.89 10.17 0.80
CA PHE A 62 -3.03 9.36 1.25
C PHE A 62 -4.11 10.26 1.81
N THR A 63 -4.79 11.01 0.94
CA THR A 63 -5.78 12.03 1.33
C THR A 63 -7.20 11.69 0.90
N THR A 64 -7.40 10.56 0.22
CA THR A 64 -8.71 10.17 -0.33
C THR A 64 -9.37 9.03 0.45
N GLY A 65 -8.89 8.76 1.66
CA GLY A 65 -9.35 7.67 2.51
C GLY A 65 -8.39 6.47 2.45
N PRO A 66 -8.82 5.30 2.93
CA PRO A 66 -7.97 4.11 2.91
C PRO A 66 -7.50 3.77 1.51
N VAL A 67 -6.20 3.47 1.38
CA VAL A 67 -5.60 3.04 0.12
C VAL A 67 -5.56 1.52 0.10
N VAL A 68 -6.16 0.93 -0.91
CA VAL A 68 -6.22 -0.51 -1.09
C VAL A 68 -5.27 -0.91 -2.22
N ALA A 69 -4.44 -1.92 -1.98
CA ALA A 69 -3.59 -2.50 -3.00
C ALA A 69 -4.20 -3.80 -3.54
N PHE A 70 -4.25 -3.91 -4.85
CA PHE A 70 -4.68 -5.11 -5.55
C PHE A 70 -3.46 -5.90 -5.97
N ARG A 71 -3.40 -7.16 -5.54
CA ARG A 71 -2.35 -8.09 -5.97
C ARG A 71 -2.65 -8.60 -7.36
N VAL A 72 -1.69 -8.46 -8.28
CA VAL A 72 -1.81 -8.93 -9.67
C VAL A 72 -0.77 -10.02 -9.94
N GLU A 73 -1.03 -10.86 -10.93
CA GLU A 73 -0.11 -11.93 -11.30
C GLU A 73 1.22 -11.43 -11.86
N ASN A 74 1.17 -10.34 -12.64
CA ASN A 74 2.35 -9.75 -13.26
C ASN A 74 2.26 -8.24 -13.19
N PHE A 75 3.11 -7.63 -12.38
CA PHE A 75 3.10 -6.19 -12.14
C PHE A 75 3.40 -5.40 -13.43
N ASP A 76 4.44 -5.78 -14.17
CA ASP A 76 4.88 -5.00 -15.35
C ASP A 76 3.84 -5.05 -16.48
N VAL A 77 3.26 -6.21 -16.72
CA VAL A 77 2.19 -6.37 -17.72
C VAL A 77 0.98 -5.51 -17.35
N THR A 78 0.55 -5.57 -16.09
CA THR A 78 -0.58 -4.77 -15.60
C THR A 78 -0.29 -3.28 -15.70
N ARG A 79 0.90 -2.87 -15.26
CA ARG A 79 1.31 -1.46 -15.31
C ARG A 79 1.32 -0.92 -16.74
N ARG A 80 1.88 -1.67 -17.70
CA ARG A 80 1.88 -1.27 -19.11
C ARG A 80 0.48 -1.11 -19.67
N ALA A 81 -0.43 -2.03 -19.33
CA ALA A 81 -1.83 -1.93 -19.76
C ALA A 81 -2.51 -0.69 -19.18
N MET A 82 -2.23 -0.37 -17.91
CA MET A 82 -2.77 0.82 -17.25
C MET A 82 -2.22 2.11 -17.87
N LEU A 83 -0.92 2.15 -18.17
CA LEU A 83 -0.31 3.30 -18.87
C LEU A 83 -0.96 3.51 -20.24
N ALA A 84 -1.17 2.43 -21.00
CA ALA A 84 -1.83 2.50 -22.31
C ALA A 84 -3.27 3.00 -22.20
N ALA A 85 -3.94 2.76 -21.07
CA ALA A 85 -5.29 3.24 -20.81
C ALA A 85 -5.33 4.67 -20.25
N GLY A 86 -4.18 5.31 -20.06
CA GLY A 86 -4.09 6.69 -19.58
C GLY A 86 -4.15 6.86 -18.06
N VAL A 87 -3.87 5.79 -17.30
CA VAL A 87 -3.87 5.87 -15.83
C VAL A 87 -2.74 6.76 -15.33
N ASN A 88 -3.03 7.60 -14.36
CA ASN A 88 -2.05 8.48 -13.71
C ASN A 88 -1.42 7.75 -12.51
N PHE A 89 -0.16 7.37 -12.65
CA PHE A 89 0.61 6.81 -11.54
C PHE A 89 1.19 7.92 -10.66
N ILE A 90 1.41 7.61 -9.40
CA ILE A 90 1.96 8.50 -8.39
C ILE A 90 3.33 7.98 -7.98
N GLY A 91 4.36 8.82 -8.15
CA GLY A 91 5.72 8.47 -7.76
C GLY A 91 6.32 7.34 -8.60
N ASP A 92 7.44 6.82 -8.11
CA ASP A 92 8.19 5.76 -8.78
C ASP A 92 7.71 4.38 -8.35
N VAL A 93 7.99 3.38 -9.18
CA VAL A 93 7.80 1.98 -8.81
C VAL A 93 8.67 1.66 -7.59
N GLN A 94 8.05 1.07 -6.58
CA GLN A 94 8.73 0.57 -5.38
C GLN A 94 8.87 -0.94 -5.47
N HIS A 95 9.85 -1.50 -4.77
CA HIS A 95 10.04 -2.95 -4.73
C HIS A 95 10.68 -3.39 -3.42
N ALA A 96 10.31 -4.58 -2.95
CA ALA A 96 10.92 -5.27 -1.82
C ALA A 96 10.44 -6.73 -1.81
N ASP A 97 11.29 -7.64 -1.35
CA ASP A 97 10.91 -9.04 -1.06
C ASP A 97 10.20 -9.74 -2.22
N GLY A 98 10.68 -9.52 -3.43
CA GLY A 98 10.14 -10.18 -4.62
C GLY A 98 8.87 -9.54 -5.17
N VAL A 99 8.47 -8.39 -4.67
CA VAL A 99 7.24 -7.70 -5.06
C VAL A 99 7.58 -6.28 -5.51
N SER A 100 6.92 -5.84 -6.57
CA SER A 100 6.89 -4.44 -7.00
C SER A 100 5.50 -3.87 -6.74
N TRP A 101 5.44 -2.56 -6.47
CA TRP A 101 4.15 -1.87 -6.31
C TRP A 101 4.26 -0.42 -6.75
N GLN A 102 3.10 0.15 -7.07
CA GLN A 102 2.99 1.57 -7.41
C GLN A 102 1.57 2.06 -7.14
N HIS A 103 1.47 3.27 -6.63
CA HIS A 103 0.20 3.93 -6.41
C HIS A 103 -0.28 4.60 -7.69
N PHE A 104 -1.60 4.74 -7.79
CA PHE A 104 -2.23 5.41 -8.94
C PHE A 104 -3.50 6.11 -8.51
N ARG A 105 -3.98 7.02 -9.37
CA ARG A 105 -5.28 7.68 -9.16
C ARG A 105 -6.32 7.11 -10.11
N CYS A 106 -7.50 6.81 -9.56
CA CYS A 106 -8.67 6.52 -10.34
C CYS A 106 -9.16 7.79 -11.06
N PRO A 107 -10.09 7.68 -12.03
CA PRO A 107 -10.61 8.85 -12.73
C PRO A 107 -11.17 9.94 -11.81
N ASP A 108 -11.70 9.58 -10.65
CA ASP A 108 -12.22 10.53 -9.65
C ASP A 108 -11.15 11.05 -8.66
N GLY A 109 -9.90 10.64 -8.85
CA GLY A 109 -8.78 11.04 -7.98
C GLY A 109 -8.51 10.14 -6.79
N THR A 110 -9.32 9.11 -6.56
CA THR A 110 -9.09 8.16 -5.46
C THR A 110 -7.74 7.45 -5.62
N VAL A 111 -6.94 7.43 -4.56
CA VAL A 111 -5.63 6.77 -4.55
C VAL A 111 -5.81 5.29 -4.24
N LEU A 112 -5.29 4.45 -5.12
CA LEU A 112 -5.21 2.99 -4.95
C LEU A 112 -3.80 2.53 -5.32
N GLU A 113 -3.58 1.21 -5.27
CA GLU A 113 -2.27 0.63 -5.52
C GLU A 113 -2.40 -0.70 -6.23
N ILE A 114 -1.42 -1.03 -7.08
CA ILE A 114 -1.21 -2.39 -7.59
C ILE A 114 0.10 -2.94 -7.03
N SER A 115 0.13 -4.23 -6.79
CA SER A 115 1.32 -4.94 -6.31
C SER A 115 1.44 -6.30 -7.01
N GLY A 116 2.64 -6.81 -7.14
CA GLY A 116 2.85 -8.13 -7.71
C GLY A 116 4.30 -8.40 -8.07
N PRO A 117 4.61 -9.62 -8.52
CA PRO A 117 5.95 -9.91 -9.04
C PRO A 117 6.21 -9.05 -10.28
N GLY A 118 7.40 -8.46 -10.33
CA GLY A 118 7.83 -7.60 -11.43
C GLY A 118 9.29 -7.85 -11.77
N ASP A 119 9.77 -7.24 -12.87
CA ASP A 119 11.16 -7.42 -13.35
C ASP A 119 12.18 -6.94 -12.33
N ASP A 120 11.86 -5.90 -11.54
CA ASP A 120 12.75 -5.34 -10.52
C ASP A 120 12.56 -5.97 -9.15
N ALA A 121 11.76 -7.04 -9.04
CA ALA A 121 11.40 -7.64 -7.76
C ALA A 121 12.61 -8.17 -6.97
N ASN A 122 13.73 -8.51 -7.64
CA ASN A 122 14.96 -8.98 -7.01
C ASN A 122 15.99 -7.87 -6.78
N ALA A 123 15.69 -6.64 -7.16
CA ALA A 123 16.57 -5.50 -6.89
C ALA A 123 16.57 -5.16 -5.39
N PRO A 124 17.57 -4.38 -4.90
CA PRO A 124 17.53 -3.91 -3.51
C PRO A 124 16.23 -3.17 -3.19
N ALA A 125 15.73 -3.38 -1.97
CA ALA A 125 14.48 -2.75 -1.54
C ALA A 125 14.56 -1.22 -1.62
N THR A 126 13.46 -0.60 -2.05
CA THR A 126 13.30 0.86 -2.01
C THR A 126 12.88 1.30 -0.61
N SER A 127 13.24 2.52 -0.21
CA SER A 127 12.74 3.09 1.05
C SER A 127 11.34 3.67 0.85
N SER A 128 10.55 3.54 1.88
CA SER A 128 9.18 4.06 1.88
C SER A 128 8.93 4.91 3.12
#